data_3a70cd7d96f299169c2e30e9161eda91
#
_entry.id   3a70cd7d96f299169c2e30e9161eda91
#
_cell.length_a   1.000
_cell.length_b   1.000
_cell.length_c   1.000
_cell.angle_alpha   90.00
_cell.angle_beta   90.00
_cell.angle_gamma   90.00
#
_symmetry.space_group_name_H-M   'P 1'
#
loop_
_entity.id
_entity.type
_entity.pdbx_description
1 polymer ?
#
loop_
_entity_poly.entity_id
_entity_poly.type
_entity_poly.pdbx_seq_one_letter_code
_entity_poly.pdbx_strand_id
1 'polypeptide(L)'
;MTFNDIFKSSFLANVSSVSYFDMALALVLAFVLGLFIFFVYKKTYQGVMYSSSFGVTLIALTMITTLVILAVTSNVVLSLGMVGALSIVRFRTAIKEPLDIAFLFWSIAAGIVLAAGLIPLAVCGSLIIGVILLIFVNRKSHLNPYIVVIQCDGSESERKALAYLAENTQKCVVKSKTAQKGMVEDNCEVRLKGENTDFVNALADMEGVSNAVLVSYNGDYMG
;
A
#
# COMPACT_ATOMS: atom_id res chain seq x y z
N MET A 1 33.38 -37.80 -21.03
CA MET A 1 32.20 -36.90 -20.85
C MET A 1 32.68 -35.48 -20.87
N THR A 2 32.43 -34.79 -21.95
CA THR A 2 32.83 -33.38 -22.14
C THR A 2 31.74 -32.48 -21.55
N PHE A 3 32.12 -31.32 -21.03
CA PHE A 3 31.18 -30.33 -20.47
C PHE A 3 30.00 -30.02 -21.42
N ASN A 4 30.25 -30.09 -22.72
CA ASN A 4 29.23 -29.91 -23.77
C ASN A 4 28.21 -31.08 -23.82
N ASP A 5 28.57 -32.31 -23.43
CA ASP A 5 27.63 -33.43 -23.46
C ASP A 5 26.65 -33.37 -22.28
N ILE A 6 27.11 -32.82 -21.14
CA ILE A 6 26.28 -32.64 -19.95
C ILE A 6 25.24 -31.50 -20.21
N PHE A 7 25.68 -30.44 -20.87
CA PHE A 7 24.77 -29.34 -21.22
C PHE A 7 23.73 -29.70 -22.29
N LYS A 8 24.13 -30.45 -23.32
CA LYS A 8 23.24 -30.80 -24.43
C LYS A 8 22.23 -31.92 -24.06
N SER A 9 22.67 -32.96 -23.37
CA SER A 9 21.78 -34.09 -23.06
C SER A 9 20.78 -33.76 -21.97
N SER A 10 21.20 -33.10 -20.88
CA SER A 10 20.27 -32.71 -19.81
C SER A 10 19.35 -31.55 -20.19
N PHE A 11 19.81 -30.64 -21.03
CA PHE A 11 18.97 -29.52 -21.49
C PHE A 11 17.84 -30.00 -22.41
N LEU A 12 18.15 -30.88 -23.39
CA LEU A 12 17.17 -31.43 -24.31
C LEU A 12 16.23 -32.47 -23.68
N ALA A 13 16.71 -33.25 -22.71
CA ALA A 13 15.88 -34.24 -22.02
C ALA A 13 14.88 -33.62 -21.04
N ASN A 14 15.22 -32.51 -20.40
CA ASN A 14 14.33 -31.84 -19.44
C ASN A 14 13.33 -30.90 -20.10
N VAL A 15 13.65 -30.33 -21.27
CA VAL A 15 12.69 -29.49 -22.04
C VAL A 15 11.56 -30.32 -22.63
N SER A 16 11.76 -31.62 -22.86
CA SER A 16 10.72 -32.50 -23.39
C SER A 16 9.66 -32.95 -22.38
N SER A 17 9.83 -32.67 -21.08
CA SER A 17 8.90 -33.07 -20.01
C SER A 17 7.83 -32.04 -19.66
N VAL A 18 7.98 -30.78 -20.05
CA VAL A 18 6.99 -29.73 -19.79
C VAL A 18 6.22 -29.41 -21.08
N SER A 19 4.92 -29.64 -21.06
CA SER A 19 4.06 -29.29 -22.19
C SER A 19 4.05 -27.77 -22.41
N TYR A 20 4.31 -27.32 -23.65
CA TYR A 20 4.19 -25.91 -24.02
C TYR A 20 2.81 -25.34 -23.71
N PHE A 21 1.78 -26.18 -23.77
CA PHE A 21 0.42 -25.82 -23.40
C PHE A 21 0.29 -25.49 -21.92
N ASP A 22 0.91 -26.29 -21.03
CA ASP A 22 0.88 -26.07 -19.59
C ASP A 22 1.62 -24.81 -19.20
N MET A 23 2.74 -24.49 -19.88
CA MET A 23 3.47 -23.23 -19.68
C MET A 23 2.63 -22.01 -20.09
N ALA A 24 1.98 -22.09 -21.26
CA ALA A 24 1.09 -21.01 -21.73
C ALA A 24 -0.11 -20.83 -20.77
N LEU A 25 -0.71 -21.94 -20.36
CA LEU A 25 -1.83 -21.93 -19.41
C LEU A 25 -1.42 -21.30 -18.07
N ALA A 26 -0.26 -21.67 -17.52
CA ALA A 26 0.25 -21.10 -16.27
C ALA A 26 0.47 -19.59 -16.37
N LEU A 27 1.01 -19.08 -17.49
CA LEU A 27 1.19 -17.65 -17.72
C LEU A 27 -0.14 -16.90 -17.87
N VAL A 28 -1.12 -17.47 -18.56
CA VAL A 28 -2.46 -16.90 -18.66
C VAL A 28 -3.14 -16.83 -17.31
N LEU A 29 -3.05 -17.90 -16.50
CA LEU A 29 -3.58 -17.92 -15.13
C LEU A 29 -2.85 -16.91 -14.23
N ALA A 30 -1.52 -16.78 -14.37
CA ALA A 30 -0.75 -15.78 -13.65
C ALA A 30 -1.19 -14.35 -13.99
N PHE A 31 -1.49 -14.08 -15.25
CA PHE A 31 -2.03 -12.79 -15.68
C PHE A 31 -3.42 -12.52 -15.07
N VAL A 32 -4.32 -13.49 -15.13
CA VAL A 32 -5.67 -13.36 -14.53
C VAL A 32 -5.60 -13.14 -13.02
N LEU A 33 -4.72 -13.89 -12.34
CA LEU A 33 -4.54 -13.77 -10.89
C LEU A 33 -3.87 -12.44 -10.53
N GLY A 34 -2.92 -11.99 -11.34
CA GLY A 34 -2.31 -10.66 -11.22
C GLY A 34 -3.32 -9.53 -11.41
N LEU A 35 -4.27 -9.66 -12.36
CA LEU A 35 -5.38 -8.72 -12.51
C LEU A 35 -6.31 -8.71 -11.28
N PHE A 36 -6.57 -9.87 -10.69
CA PHE A 36 -7.35 -9.96 -9.47
C PHE A 36 -6.65 -9.22 -8.31
N ILE A 37 -5.34 -9.45 -8.11
CA ILE A 37 -4.53 -8.75 -7.09
C ILE A 37 -4.55 -7.23 -7.34
N PHE A 38 -4.38 -6.81 -8.60
CA PHE A 38 -4.48 -5.40 -8.98
C PHE A 38 -5.84 -4.79 -8.63
N PHE A 39 -6.93 -5.50 -8.91
CA PHE A 39 -8.28 -5.04 -8.59
C PHE A 39 -8.49 -4.87 -7.07
N VAL A 40 -8.03 -5.85 -6.28
CA VAL A 40 -8.06 -5.76 -4.81
C VAL A 40 -7.22 -4.59 -4.33
N TYR A 41 -6.00 -4.41 -4.86
CA TYR A 41 -5.14 -3.27 -4.55
C TYR A 41 -5.83 -1.94 -4.82
N LYS A 42 -6.40 -1.78 -6.02
CA LYS A 42 -7.13 -0.56 -6.41
C LYS A 42 -8.29 -0.24 -5.45
N LYS A 43 -9.00 -1.26 -4.96
CA LYS A 43 -10.14 -1.09 -4.06
C LYS A 43 -9.73 -0.89 -2.59
N THR A 44 -8.56 -1.37 -2.22
CA THR A 44 -8.01 -1.31 -0.86
C THR A 44 -7.20 -0.04 -0.62
N TYR A 45 -6.71 0.61 -1.70
CA TYR A 45 -5.87 1.79 -1.61
C TYR A 45 -6.63 2.97 -1.03
N GLN A 46 -6.12 3.56 0.06
CA GLN A 46 -6.68 4.72 0.77
C GLN A 46 -5.70 5.90 0.84
N GLY A 47 -4.52 5.80 0.21
CA GLY A 47 -3.50 6.86 0.20
C GLY A 47 -3.84 8.02 -0.74
N VAL A 48 -3.20 9.17 -0.53
CA VAL A 48 -3.42 10.40 -1.30
C VAL A 48 -2.91 10.29 -2.73
N MET A 49 -1.88 9.48 -2.99
CA MET A 49 -1.30 9.29 -4.31
C MET A 49 -1.42 7.84 -4.77
N TYR A 50 -2.54 7.51 -5.41
CA TYR A 50 -2.69 6.24 -6.11
C TYR A 50 -1.66 6.10 -7.22
N SER A 51 -0.78 5.11 -7.12
CA SER A 51 0.20 4.79 -8.16
C SER A 51 -0.33 3.67 -9.05
N SER A 52 -0.83 4.03 -10.24
CA SER A 52 -1.24 3.03 -11.24
C SER A 52 -0.06 2.17 -11.71
N SER A 53 1.15 2.73 -11.73
CA SER A 53 2.38 2.01 -12.08
C SER A 53 2.69 0.89 -11.09
N PHE A 54 2.45 1.09 -9.79
CA PHE A 54 2.62 0.04 -8.79
C PHE A 54 1.64 -1.12 -9.02
N GLY A 55 0.39 -0.82 -9.35
CA GLY A 55 -0.59 -1.85 -9.68
C GLY A 55 -0.17 -2.71 -10.90
N VAL A 56 0.37 -2.09 -11.94
CA VAL A 56 0.94 -2.82 -13.10
C VAL A 56 2.14 -3.68 -12.67
N THR A 57 2.95 -3.19 -11.75
CA THR A 57 4.09 -3.95 -11.19
C THR A 57 3.63 -5.24 -10.51
N LEU A 58 2.50 -5.26 -9.81
CA LEU A 58 1.95 -6.47 -9.19
C LEU A 58 1.61 -7.55 -10.22
N ILE A 59 0.97 -7.15 -11.34
CA ILE A 59 0.67 -8.06 -12.46
C ILE A 59 1.96 -8.62 -13.06
N ALA A 60 2.90 -7.73 -13.38
CA ALA A 60 4.19 -8.10 -13.96
C ALA A 60 4.97 -9.03 -13.03
N LEU A 61 4.97 -8.75 -11.72
CA LEU A 61 5.67 -9.54 -10.72
C LEU A 61 5.10 -10.96 -10.61
N THR A 62 3.78 -11.13 -10.63
CA THR A 62 3.14 -12.44 -10.63
C THR A 62 3.55 -13.23 -11.88
N MET A 63 3.52 -12.61 -13.06
CA MET A 63 3.92 -13.26 -14.32
C MET A 63 5.41 -13.62 -14.36
N ILE A 64 6.27 -12.69 -13.97
CA ILE A 64 7.73 -12.89 -13.93
C ILE A 64 8.08 -14.01 -12.97
N THR A 65 7.48 -14.02 -11.78
CA THR A 65 7.73 -15.06 -10.78
C THR A 65 7.29 -16.43 -11.31
N THR A 66 6.12 -16.52 -11.93
CA THR A 66 5.65 -17.75 -12.56
C THR A 66 6.63 -18.24 -13.63
N LEU A 67 7.07 -17.36 -14.52
CA LEU A 67 8.04 -17.67 -15.57
C LEU A 67 9.37 -18.16 -15.01
N VAL A 68 9.88 -17.46 -13.99
CA VAL A 68 11.16 -17.81 -13.35
C VAL A 68 11.08 -19.17 -12.70
N ILE A 69 10.04 -19.48 -11.95
CA ILE A 69 9.89 -20.76 -11.27
C ILE A 69 9.67 -21.89 -12.26
N LEU A 70 8.90 -21.71 -13.33
CA LEU A 70 8.78 -22.69 -14.42
C LEU A 70 10.15 -23.00 -15.07
N ALA A 71 10.98 -21.98 -15.29
CA ALA A 71 12.33 -22.16 -15.83
C ALA A 71 13.26 -22.87 -14.83
N VAL A 72 13.15 -22.54 -13.54
CA VAL A 72 13.94 -23.15 -12.45
C VAL A 72 13.59 -24.63 -12.24
N THR A 73 12.31 -24.98 -12.28
CA THR A 73 11.86 -26.37 -12.11
C THR A 73 12.25 -27.26 -13.29
N SER A 74 12.45 -26.68 -14.47
CA SER A 74 12.88 -27.43 -15.65
C SER A 74 14.38 -27.78 -15.66
N ASN A 75 15.23 -27.06 -14.92
CA ASN A 75 16.68 -27.29 -14.94
C ASN A 75 17.38 -26.84 -13.65
N VAL A 76 17.99 -27.79 -12.93
CA VAL A 76 18.68 -27.57 -11.66
C VAL A 76 19.89 -26.61 -11.80
N VAL A 77 20.62 -26.63 -12.90
CA VAL A 77 21.77 -25.75 -13.15
C VAL A 77 21.29 -24.30 -13.31
N LEU A 78 20.19 -24.11 -14.04
CA LEU A 78 19.55 -22.81 -14.22
C LEU A 78 19.04 -22.27 -12.87
N SER A 79 18.51 -23.15 -12.03
CA SER A 79 18.00 -22.82 -10.71
C SER A 79 19.10 -22.19 -9.81
N LEU A 80 20.28 -22.81 -9.76
CA LEU A 80 21.40 -22.26 -8.99
C LEU A 80 21.87 -20.89 -9.52
N GLY A 81 21.94 -20.73 -10.84
CA GLY A 81 22.30 -19.47 -11.48
C GLY A 81 21.30 -18.35 -11.18
N MET A 82 20.01 -18.64 -11.21
CA MET A 82 18.93 -17.69 -10.92
C MET A 82 18.90 -17.25 -9.47
N VAL A 83 19.08 -18.17 -8.50
CA VAL A 83 19.18 -17.83 -7.07
C VAL A 83 20.35 -16.89 -6.84
N GLY A 84 21.49 -17.15 -7.48
CA GLY A 84 22.65 -16.24 -7.44
C GLY A 84 22.36 -14.87 -8.04
N ALA A 85 21.73 -14.82 -9.21
CA ALA A 85 21.39 -13.56 -9.86
C ALA A 85 20.38 -12.73 -9.08
N LEU A 86 19.32 -13.35 -8.53
CA LEU A 86 18.30 -12.66 -7.73
C LEU A 86 18.84 -12.15 -6.39
N SER A 87 19.85 -12.79 -5.82
CA SER A 87 20.48 -12.35 -4.57
C SER A 87 21.25 -11.02 -4.70
N ILE A 88 21.63 -10.64 -5.92
CA ILE A 88 22.34 -9.37 -6.22
C ILE A 88 21.36 -8.22 -6.37
N VAL A 89 20.08 -8.48 -6.65
CA VAL A 89 19.06 -7.45 -6.83
C VAL A 89 18.74 -6.79 -5.48
N ARG A 90 19.23 -5.57 -5.32
CA ARG A 90 18.96 -4.75 -4.13
C ARG A 90 18.04 -3.59 -4.49
N PHE A 91 16.84 -3.60 -3.92
CA PHE A 91 15.93 -2.44 -4.02
C PHE A 91 16.48 -1.30 -3.15
N ARG A 92 16.67 -0.13 -3.75
CA ARG A 92 17.13 1.08 -3.05
C ARG A 92 15.99 2.07 -2.80
N THR A 93 14.80 1.80 -3.32
CA THR A 93 13.62 2.64 -3.13
C THR A 93 12.93 2.27 -1.82
N ALA A 94 12.70 3.26 -0.96
CA ALA A 94 11.89 3.08 0.23
C ALA A 94 10.43 2.81 -0.17
N ILE A 95 9.88 1.69 0.29
CA ILE A 95 8.45 1.42 0.14
C ILE A 95 7.75 2.25 1.22
N LYS A 96 6.92 3.20 0.80
CA LYS A 96 6.32 4.19 1.71
C LYS A 96 5.22 3.59 2.57
N GLU A 97 4.44 2.64 2.04
CA GLU A 97 3.31 2.06 2.74
C GLU A 97 3.53 0.58 3.10
N PRO A 98 3.26 0.17 4.35
CA PRO A 98 3.40 -1.23 4.78
C PRO A 98 2.51 -2.20 4.00
N LEU A 99 1.35 -1.75 3.52
CA LEU A 99 0.43 -2.57 2.71
C LEU A 99 1.01 -2.91 1.35
N ASP A 100 1.81 -2.04 0.74
CA ASP A 100 2.46 -2.30 -0.55
C ASP A 100 3.37 -3.53 -0.48
N ILE A 101 4.06 -3.69 0.66
CA ILE A 101 4.89 -4.89 0.91
C ILE A 101 4.04 -6.15 0.91
N ALA A 102 2.87 -6.14 1.55
CA ALA A 102 1.98 -7.28 1.59
C ALA A 102 1.48 -7.67 0.18
N PHE A 103 1.13 -6.69 -0.65
CA PHE A 103 0.74 -6.93 -2.04
C PHE A 103 1.88 -7.48 -2.91
N LEU A 104 3.11 -6.99 -2.72
CA LEU A 104 4.29 -7.52 -3.41
C LEU A 104 4.53 -8.99 -3.05
N PHE A 105 4.53 -9.33 -1.75
CA PHE A 105 4.70 -10.71 -1.29
C PHE A 105 3.57 -11.62 -1.77
N TRP A 106 2.32 -11.13 -1.79
CA TRP A 106 1.19 -11.89 -2.32
C TRP A 106 1.37 -12.19 -3.81
N SER A 107 1.78 -11.21 -4.63
CA SER A 107 2.04 -11.39 -6.06
C SER A 107 3.13 -12.44 -6.32
N ILE A 108 4.24 -12.38 -5.55
CA ILE A 108 5.33 -13.36 -5.64
C ILE A 108 4.83 -14.76 -5.25
N ALA A 109 4.15 -14.88 -4.10
CA ALA A 109 3.64 -16.16 -3.62
C ALA A 109 2.65 -16.80 -4.59
N ALA A 110 1.72 -15.99 -5.16
CA ALA A 110 0.77 -16.45 -6.15
C ALA A 110 1.47 -17.00 -7.40
N GLY A 111 2.52 -16.33 -7.89
CA GLY A 111 3.32 -16.79 -9.02
C GLY A 111 4.05 -18.11 -8.74
N ILE A 112 4.63 -18.26 -7.55
CA ILE A 112 5.33 -19.49 -7.13
C ILE A 112 4.35 -20.68 -7.08
N VAL A 113 3.20 -20.50 -6.44
CA VAL A 113 2.19 -21.55 -6.25
C VAL A 113 1.60 -21.99 -7.60
N LEU A 114 1.36 -21.03 -8.51
CA LEU A 114 0.91 -21.34 -9.88
C LEU A 114 1.94 -22.15 -10.68
N ALA A 115 3.21 -21.75 -10.62
CA ALA A 115 4.29 -22.45 -11.30
C ALA A 115 4.53 -23.87 -10.76
N ALA A 116 4.21 -24.09 -9.47
CA ALA A 116 4.23 -25.43 -8.86
C ALA A 116 3.05 -26.32 -9.29
N GLY A 117 2.13 -25.84 -10.15
CA GLY A 117 0.96 -26.58 -10.62
C GLY A 117 -0.19 -26.65 -9.61
N LEU A 118 -0.08 -25.98 -8.46
CA LEU A 118 -1.11 -25.99 -7.40
C LEU A 118 -2.20 -24.94 -7.66
N ILE A 119 -2.85 -25.02 -8.83
CA ILE A 119 -3.86 -24.06 -9.29
C ILE A 119 -4.99 -23.84 -8.26
N PRO A 120 -5.61 -24.89 -7.69
CA PRO A 120 -6.68 -24.68 -6.69
C PRO A 120 -6.20 -23.91 -5.45
N LEU A 121 -4.98 -24.17 -4.99
CA LEU A 121 -4.38 -23.48 -3.85
C LEU A 121 -4.11 -22.00 -4.18
N ALA A 122 -3.58 -21.70 -5.37
CA ALA A 122 -3.33 -20.33 -5.80
C ALA A 122 -4.63 -19.51 -5.86
N VAL A 123 -5.68 -20.08 -6.43
CA VAL A 123 -6.98 -19.40 -6.59
C VAL A 123 -7.69 -19.23 -5.22
N CYS A 124 -7.88 -20.32 -4.48
CA CYS A 124 -8.55 -20.25 -3.17
C CYS A 124 -7.77 -19.40 -2.17
N GLY A 125 -6.45 -19.55 -2.11
CA GLY A 125 -5.59 -18.76 -1.25
C GLY A 125 -5.66 -17.26 -1.57
N SER A 126 -5.60 -16.92 -2.85
CA SER A 126 -5.71 -15.52 -3.29
C SER A 126 -7.09 -14.93 -3.02
N LEU A 127 -8.17 -15.68 -3.19
CA LEU A 127 -9.51 -15.24 -2.83
C LEU A 127 -9.62 -14.94 -1.32
N ILE A 128 -9.13 -15.84 -0.48
CA ILE A 128 -9.15 -15.66 0.98
C ILE A 128 -8.36 -14.42 1.39
N ILE A 129 -7.14 -14.27 0.88
CA ILE A 129 -6.28 -13.11 1.17
C ILE A 129 -6.97 -11.82 0.70
N GLY A 130 -7.51 -11.81 -0.52
CA GLY A 130 -8.21 -10.66 -1.09
C GLY A 130 -9.42 -10.24 -0.24
N VAL A 131 -10.24 -11.19 0.18
CA VAL A 131 -11.42 -10.93 1.04
C VAL A 131 -10.96 -10.38 2.39
N ILE A 132 -9.94 -10.98 3.01
CA ILE A 132 -9.40 -10.51 4.29
C ILE A 132 -8.91 -9.05 4.16
N LEU A 133 -8.10 -8.75 3.15
CA LEU A 133 -7.60 -7.39 2.94
C LEU A 133 -8.73 -6.39 2.69
N LEU A 134 -9.72 -6.74 1.87
CA LEU A 134 -10.88 -5.88 1.63
C LEU A 134 -11.69 -5.60 2.90
N ILE A 135 -11.87 -6.57 3.78
CA ILE A 135 -12.63 -6.40 5.04
C ILE A 135 -11.83 -5.56 6.03
N PHE A 136 -10.56 -5.90 6.26
CA PHE A 136 -9.77 -5.25 7.31
C PHE A 136 -9.32 -3.85 6.93
N VAL A 137 -8.95 -3.60 5.69
CA VAL A 137 -8.50 -2.27 5.26
C VAL A 137 -9.69 -1.33 5.10
N ASN A 138 -10.81 -1.80 4.57
CA ASN A 138 -12.00 -0.97 4.39
C ASN A 138 -12.71 -0.62 5.70
N ARG A 139 -12.40 -1.33 6.81
CA ARG A 139 -12.87 -0.99 8.17
C ARG A 139 -12.06 0.09 8.86
N LYS A 140 -10.91 0.51 8.33
CA LYS A 140 -10.20 1.69 8.86
C LYS A 140 -11.05 2.91 8.54
N SER A 141 -11.75 3.32 9.57
CA SER A 141 -12.63 4.48 9.68
C SER A 141 -12.13 5.69 8.87
N HIS A 142 -13.05 6.34 8.15
CA HIS A 142 -12.97 7.66 7.52
C HIS A 142 -12.63 8.82 8.50
N LEU A 143 -11.88 8.56 9.54
CA LEU A 143 -11.46 9.55 10.53
C LEU A 143 -10.03 9.99 10.23
N ASN A 144 -9.83 10.55 9.02
CA ASN A 144 -8.58 11.26 8.76
C ASN A 144 -8.41 12.34 9.82
N PRO A 145 -7.30 12.37 10.56
CA PRO A 145 -7.01 13.45 11.46
C PRO A 145 -6.78 14.73 10.64
N TYR A 146 -7.37 15.81 11.08
CA TYR A 146 -7.10 17.15 10.57
C TYR A 146 -6.36 17.94 11.67
N ILE A 147 -5.55 18.89 11.25
CA ILE A 147 -4.97 19.88 12.16
C ILE A 147 -5.71 21.18 11.95
N VAL A 148 -6.28 21.70 13.01
CA VAL A 148 -6.80 23.08 13.07
C VAL A 148 -5.75 23.93 13.74
N VAL A 149 -5.28 24.94 13.03
CA VAL A 149 -4.42 25.99 13.56
C VAL A 149 -5.29 27.19 13.87
N ILE A 150 -5.29 27.62 15.14
CA ILE A 150 -6.09 28.75 15.60
C ILE A 150 -5.16 29.79 16.17
N GLN A 151 -5.33 31.05 15.76
CA GLN A 151 -4.64 32.19 16.34
C GLN A 151 -5.63 33.07 17.08
N CYS A 152 -5.42 33.30 18.36
CA CYS A 152 -6.28 34.06 19.24
C CYS A 152 -5.52 35.23 19.88
N ASP A 153 -6.23 36.34 20.13
CA ASP A 153 -5.67 37.56 20.70
C ASP A 153 -5.47 37.49 22.23
N GLY A 154 -5.90 36.35 22.85
CA GLY A 154 -5.74 36.15 24.29
C GLY A 154 -6.32 34.82 24.77
N SER A 155 -6.08 34.53 26.05
CA SER A 155 -6.45 33.23 26.67
C SER A 155 -7.97 33.04 26.83
N GLU A 156 -8.77 34.08 26.84
CA GLU A 156 -10.22 33.99 26.95
C GLU A 156 -10.83 33.53 25.58
N SER A 157 -10.38 34.18 24.52
CA SER A 157 -10.78 33.79 23.12
C SER A 157 -10.31 32.40 22.79
N GLU A 158 -9.09 32.01 23.17
CA GLU A 158 -8.57 30.66 23.05
C GLU A 158 -9.51 29.64 23.71
N ARG A 159 -9.92 29.87 24.96
CA ARG A 159 -10.80 28.96 25.67
C ARG A 159 -12.16 28.79 24.99
N LYS A 160 -12.73 29.88 24.48
CA LYS A 160 -14.00 29.86 23.72
C LYS A 160 -13.85 29.07 22.42
N ALA A 161 -12.76 29.28 21.68
CA ALA A 161 -12.46 28.59 20.43
C ALA A 161 -12.24 27.09 20.64
N LEU A 162 -11.48 26.68 21.66
CA LEU A 162 -11.27 25.27 22.00
C LEU A 162 -12.57 24.57 22.44
N ALA A 163 -13.41 25.26 23.23
CA ALA A 163 -14.72 24.71 23.62
C ALA A 163 -15.62 24.48 22.38
N TYR A 164 -15.66 25.44 21.46
CA TYR A 164 -16.41 25.33 20.21
C TYR A 164 -15.91 24.17 19.35
N LEU A 165 -14.58 23.99 19.24
CA LEU A 165 -13.99 22.85 18.54
C LEU A 165 -14.39 21.51 19.18
N ALA A 166 -14.36 21.42 20.51
CA ALA A 166 -14.72 20.20 21.22
C ALA A 166 -16.19 19.80 20.99
N GLU A 167 -17.10 20.76 20.84
CA GLU A 167 -18.51 20.51 20.56
C GLU A 167 -18.78 20.09 19.11
N ASN A 168 -18.05 20.66 18.14
CA ASN A 168 -18.27 20.44 16.71
C ASN A 168 -17.42 19.30 16.11
N THR A 169 -16.46 18.76 16.86
CA THR A 169 -15.62 17.65 16.44
C THR A 169 -15.85 16.39 17.27
N GLN A 170 -15.48 15.20 16.75
CA GLN A 170 -15.56 13.95 17.53
C GLN A 170 -14.45 13.85 18.57
N LYS A 171 -13.29 14.42 18.25
CA LYS A 171 -12.12 14.42 19.11
C LYS A 171 -11.32 15.68 18.82
N CYS A 172 -10.93 16.40 19.86
CA CYS A 172 -10.04 17.54 19.78
C CYS A 172 -8.90 17.33 20.80
N VAL A 173 -7.65 17.40 20.32
CA VAL A 173 -6.45 17.25 21.15
C VAL A 173 -5.47 18.34 20.76
N VAL A 174 -5.09 19.20 21.69
CA VAL A 174 -4.04 20.20 21.47
C VAL A 174 -2.70 19.49 21.35
N LYS A 175 -2.02 19.65 20.22
CA LYS A 175 -0.69 19.06 19.93
C LYS A 175 0.44 19.99 20.26
N SER A 176 0.28 21.26 19.94
CA SER A 176 1.23 22.30 20.33
C SER A 176 0.51 23.60 20.59
N LYS A 177 1.09 24.39 21.48
CA LYS A 177 0.63 25.72 21.83
C LYS A 177 1.81 26.67 21.84
N THR A 178 1.69 27.78 21.11
CA THR A 178 2.67 28.86 21.10
C THR A 178 2.02 30.09 21.67
N ALA A 179 2.59 30.64 22.76
CA ALA A 179 2.09 31.85 23.38
C ALA A 179 3.09 32.98 23.22
N GLN A 180 2.65 34.11 22.69
CA GLN A 180 3.39 35.37 22.60
C GLN A 180 2.59 36.48 23.26
N LYS A 181 3.23 37.65 23.52
CA LYS A 181 2.48 38.80 24.08
C LYS A 181 1.38 39.23 23.12
N GLY A 182 0.10 39.05 23.54
CA GLY A 182 -1.06 39.44 22.79
C GLY A 182 -1.51 38.44 21.70
N MET A 183 -0.87 37.28 21.57
CA MET A 183 -1.26 36.26 20.59
C MET A 183 -0.98 34.86 21.12
N VAL A 184 -1.95 33.97 20.96
CA VAL A 184 -1.85 32.55 21.25
C VAL A 184 -2.16 31.77 20.00
N GLU A 185 -1.28 30.83 19.63
CA GLU A 185 -1.49 29.91 18.49
C GLU A 185 -1.58 28.48 19.01
N ASP A 186 -2.68 27.82 18.75
CA ASP A 186 -2.91 26.42 19.08
C ASP A 186 -3.01 25.56 17.82
N ASN A 187 -2.26 24.47 17.80
CA ASN A 187 -2.37 23.43 16.79
C ASN A 187 -3.14 22.24 17.38
N CYS A 188 -4.38 22.06 16.94
CA CYS A 188 -5.28 21.04 17.46
C CYS A 188 -5.49 19.92 16.45
N GLU A 189 -5.19 18.67 16.82
CA GLU A 189 -5.64 17.51 16.06
C GLU A 189 -7.12 17.30 16.31
N VAL A 190 -7.91 17.36 15.25
CA VAL A 190 -9.36 17.16 15.29
C VAL A 190 -9.79 16.00 14.41
N ARG A 191 -10.85 15.31 14.82
CA ARG A 191 -11.54 14.33 13.98
C ARG A 191 -12.94 14.85 13.68
N LEU A 192 -13.25 14.98 12.41
CA LEU A 192 -14.53 15.53 11.98
C LEU A 192 -15.68 14.53 12.22
N LYS A 193 -16.88 15.02 12.51
CA LYS A 193 -18.11 14.22 12.58
C LYS A 193 -18.65 13.81 11.20
N GLY A 194 -18.07 14.34 10.11
CA GLY A 194 -18.45 14.13 8.71
C GLY A 194 -17.48 14.90 7.81
N GLU A 195 -17.88 15.19 6.57
CA GLU A 195 -17.07 15.97 5.62
C GLU A 195 -17.32 17.47 5.72
N ASN A 196 -18.16 17.91 6.65
CA ASN A 196 -18.50 19.34 6.78
C ASN A 196 -17.37 20.11 7.46
N THR A 197 -16.87 21.16 6.79
CA THR A 197 -15.80 22.05 7.25
C THR A 197 -16.31 23.45 7.64
N ASP A 198 -17.64 23.70 7.63
CA ASP A 198 -18.24 25.02 7.91
C ASP A 198 -17.93 25.56 9.32
N PHE A 199 -17.64 24.65 10.25
CA PHE A 199 -17.22 25.03 11.60
C PHE A 199 -15.95 25.87 11.62
N VAL A 200 -15.08 25.77 10.59
CA VAL A 200 -13.85 26.59 10.49
C VAL A 200 -14.19 28.04 10.20
N ASN A 201 -15.20 28.27 9.36
CA ASN A 201 -15.68 29.63 9.05
C ASN A 201 -16.28 30.28 10.31
N ALA A 202 -17.15 29.54 11.02
CA ALA A 202 -17.73 30.03 12.27
C ALA A 202 -16.67 30.26 13.36
N LEU A 203 -15.58 29.48 13.37
CA LEU A 203 -14.46 29.69 14.27
C LEU A 203 -13.69 30.95 13.93
N ALA A 204 -13.48 31.23 12.64
CA ALA A 204 -12.81 32.46 12.18
C ALA A 204 -13.62 33.73 12.46
N ASP A 205 -14.96 33.62 12.51
CA ASP A 205 -15.87 34.72 12.80
C ASP A 205 -16.02 35.01 14.33
N MET A 206 -15.39 34.20 15.19
CA MET A 206 -15.44 34.38 16.65
C MET A 206 -14.60 35.59 17.09
N GLU A 207 -15.14 36.36 18.03
CA GLU A 207 -14.46 37.53 18.58
C GLU A 207 -13.14 37.17 19.28
N GLY A 208 -12.04 37.80 18.84
CA GLY A 208 -10.69 37.53 19.34
C GLY A 208 -10.00 36.33 18.69
N VAL A 209 -10.56 35.74 17.63
CA VAL A 209 -9.87 34.79 16.74
C VAL A 209 -9.38 35.55 15.52
N SER A 210 -8.07 35.66 15.35
CA SER A 210 -7.45 36.37 14.22
C SER A 210 -7.29 35.50 12.97
N ASN A 211 -7.14 34.19 13.16
CA ASN A 211 -7.02 33.25 12.04
C ASN A 211 -7.44 31.83 12.45
N ALA A 212 -8.08 31.09 11.55
CA ALA A 212 -8.41 29.68 11.69
C ALA A 212 -8.12 28.93 10.38
N VAL A 213 -7.24 27.94 10.40
CA VAL A 213 -6.83 27.16 9.24
C VAL A 213 -7.05 25.68 9.53
N LEU A 214 -7.71 24.98 8.58
CA LEU A 214 -7.86 23.53 8.61
C LEU A 214 -6.90 22.89 7.62
N VAL A 215 -6.01 22.05 8.11
CA VAL A 215 -5.04 21.30 7.29
C VAL A 215 -5.33 19.81 7.41
N SER A 216 -5.41 19.10 6.27
CA SER A 216 -5.50 17.65 6.31
C SER A 216 -4.15 17.09 6.73
N TYR A 217 -4.13 16.28 7.81
CA TYR A 217 -2.91 15.65 8.30
C TYR A 217 -2.76 14.26 7.68
N ASN A 218 -2.00 14.17 6.59
CA ASN A 218 -1.69 12.91 5.93
C ASN A 218 -0.33 12.31 6.31
N GLY A 219 0.28 12.78 7.39
CA GLY A 219 1.55 12.22 7.89
C GLY A 219 2.82 12.54 7.06
N ASP A 220 2.70 13.22 5.93
CA ASP A 220 3.79 13.44 4.98
C ASP A 220 4.60 14.74 5.19
N TYR A 221 4.35 15.48 6.27
CA TYR A 221 5.09 16.71 6.60
C TYR A 221 6.13 16.49 7.70
N MET A 222 6.96 15.45 7.59
CA MET A 222 8.24 15.35 8.26
C MET A 222 9.26 14.72 7.30
N GLY A 223 9.78 15.50 6.40
CA GLY A 223 10.94 15.22 5.58
C GLY A 223 11.96 16.32 5.77
#